data_ec3fcc179d5339cd3e41f54602edaded
#
_entry.id   ec3fcc179d5339cd3e41f54602edaded
#
_cell.length_a   1.000
_cell.length_b   1.000
_cell.length_c   1.000
_cell.angle_alpha   90.00
_cell.angle_beta   90.00
_cell.angle_gamma   90.00
#
_symmetry.space_group_name_H-M   'P 1'
#
loop_
_entity.id
_entity.type
_entity.pdbx_description
1 polymer ?
#
loop_
_entity_poly.entity_id
_entity_poly.type
_entity_poly.pdbx_seq_one_letter_code
_entity_poly.pdbx_strand_id
1 'polypeptide(L)'
;MKYLPLDPDIFIQNRRRFISRMEKNSIAIFNSNDELPMNGDALYRFKQNSNLFWLTGIVQEDTMVVLFPDNPDPKYREVLVLVRPNELKEKWDGKRLRADEARKISGIKTIVWLDSLDALLQTWIHLADNIYLNTNENDRKANLVPVRDYRYAEQMRQRYPLHNYKRAARIMKDLRAIMTAKEIEV
;
A
#
# COMPACT_ATOMS: atom_id res chain seq x y z
N MET A 1 -23.36 -2.36 3.96
CA MET A 1 -23.70 -1.84 2.62
C MET A 1 -22.58 -2.32 1.71
N LYS A 2 -22.89 -3.13 0.68
CA LYS A 2 -21.89 -3.49 -0.32
C LYS A 2 -21.85 -2.34 -1.32
N TYR A 3 -20.74 -1.64 -1.39
CA TYR A 3 -20.51 -0.65 -2.43
C TYR A 3 -20.43 -1.36 -3.78
N LEU A 4 -20.88 -0.70 -4.84
CA LEU A 4 -20.63 -1.17 -6.20
C LEU A 4 -19.11 -1.24 -6.42
N PRO A 5 -18.61 -2.23 -7.19
CA PRO A 5 -17.21 -2.29 -7.55
C PRO A 5 -16.82 -1.00 -8.26
N LEU A 6 -15.74 -0.35 -7.79
CA LEU A 6 -15.18 0.81 -8.45
C LEU A 6 -14.45 0.39 -9.73
N ASP A 7 -14.47 1.29 -10.73
CA ASP A 7 -13.69 1.09 -11.95
C ASP A 7 -12.18 1.06 -11.61
N PRO A 8 -11.46 -0.02 -11.92
CA PRO A 8 -10.02 -0.13 -11.68
C PRO A 8 -9.19 0.99 -12.33
N ASP A 9 -9.69 1.62 -13.39
CA ASP A 9 -9.03 2.75 -14.04
C ASP A 9 -8.81 3.92 -13.09
N ILE A 10 -9.66 4.12 -12.08
CA ILE A 10 -9.48 5.15 -11.05
C ILE A 10 -8.12 4.91 -10.36
N PHE A 11 -7.87 3.70 -9.91
CA PHE A 11 -6.66 3.35 -9.17
C PHE A 11 -5.42 3.35 -10.08
N ILE A 12 -5.56 2.93 -11.34
CA ILE A 12 -4.49 3.00 -12.34
C ILE A 12 -4.06 4.44 -12.58
N GLN A 13 -5.01 5.36 -12.78
CA GLN A 13 -4.73 6.78 -12.99
C GLN A 13 -4.10 7.41 -11.73
N ASN A 14 -4.59 7.06 -10.56
CA ASN A 14 -4.08 7.54 -9.29
C ASN A 14 -2.61 7.14 -9.08
N ARG A 15 -2.24 5.89 -9.37
CA ARG A 15 -0.84 5.45 -9.32
C ARG A 15 0.02 6.18 -10.36
N ARG A 16 -0.45 6.36 -11.59
CA ARG A 16 0.27 7.14 -12.62
C ARG A 16 0.53 8.57 -12.17
N ARG A 17 -0.47 9.23 -11.58
CA ARG A 17 -0.32 10.59 -11.01
C ARG A 17 0.70 10.61 -9.87
N PHE A 18 0.69 9.61 -9.00
CA PHE A 18 1.68 9.52 -7.92
C PHE A 18 3.09 9.28 -8.47
N ILE A 19 3.26 8.31 -9.35
CA ILE A 19 4.54 7.95 -9.98
C ILE A 19 5.14 9.17 -10.71
N SER A 20 4.34 9.96 -11.41
CA SER A 20 4.81 11.16 -12.14
C SER A 20 5.40 12.25 -11.24
N ARG A 21 5.17 12.17 -9.93
CA ARG A 21 5.72 13.10 -8.92
C ARG A 21 6.91 12.53 -8.14
N MET A 22 7.25 11.27 -8.37
CA MET A 22 8.43 10.65 -7.76
C MET A 22 9.71 11.13 -8.44
N GLU A 23 10.79 11.19 -7.69
CA GLU A 23 12.12 11.37 -8.24
C GLU A 23 12.55 10.11 -9.01
N LYS A 24 13.52 10.24 -9.90
CA LYS A 24 14.08 9.08 -10.62
C LYS A 24 14.70 8.08 -9.65
N ASN A 25 14.73 6.84 -10.08
CA ASN A 25 15.28 5.71 -9.33
C ASN A 25 14.73 5.62 -7.90
N SER A 26 13.42 5.77 -7.78
CA SER A 26 12.72 5.78 -6.48
C SER A 26 11.78 4.61 -6.34
N ILE A 27 11.76 4.03 -5.15
CA ILE A 27 10.75 3.05 -4.72
C ILE A 27 9.80 3.69 -3.71
N ALA A 28 8.50 3.47 -3.85
CA ALA A 28 7.49 3.91 -2.89
C ALA A 28 6.78 2.71 -2.29
N ILE A 29 6.57 2.73 -0.97
CA ILE A 29 5.97 1.62 -0.23
C ILE A 29 4.84 2.16 0.64
N PHE A 30 3.65 1.56 0.49
CA PHE A 30 2.47 1.88 1.29
C PHE A 30 1.95 0.61 1.96
N ASN A 31 1.67 0.70 3.26
CA ASN A 31 1.14 -0.39 4.06
C ASN A 31 -0.35 -0.22 4.31
N SER A 32 -1.05 -1.34 4.54
CA SER A 32 -2.35 -1.34 5.19
C SER A 32 -2.25 -0.80 6.63
N ASN A 33 -3.38 -0.42 7.20
CA ASN A 33 -3.45 -0.20 8.64
C ASN A 33 -3.30 -1.53 9.40
N ASP A 34 -3.11 -1.42 10.72
CA ASP A 34 -3.18 -2.55 11.63
C ASP A 34 -4.62 -3.01 11.85
N GLU A 35 -4.79 -4.30 12.13
CA GLU A 35 -5.95 -4.78 12.88
C GLU A 35 -5.69 -4.50 14.36
N LEU A 36 -6.64 -3.86 15.02
CA LEU A 36 -6.50 -3.47 16.41
C LEU A 36 -7.35 -4.37 17.31
N PRO A 37 -6.77 -4.94 18.38
CA PRO A 37 -7.54 -5.71 19.35
C PRO A 37 -8.51 -4.80 20.11
N MET A 38 -9.73 -5.27 20.27
CA MET A 38 -10.76 -4.59 21.06
C MET A 38 -10.87 -5.16 22.47
N ASN A 39 -11.11 -6.46 22.57
CA ASN A 39 -11.24 -7.16 23.84
C ASN A 39 -11.17 -8.69 23.61
N GLY A 40 -10.38 -9.41 24.43
CA GLY A 40 -10.17 -10.85 24.26
C GLY A 40 -9.63 -11.17 22.86
N ASP A 41 -10.35 -11.99 22.11
CA ASP A 41 -10.08 -12.37 20.72
C ASP A 41 -10.81 -11.50 19.68
N ALA A 42 -11.60 -10.52 20.15
CA ALA A 42 -12.33 -9.62 19.26
C ALA A 42 -11.46 -8.46 18.74
N LEU A 43 -11.63 -8.14 17.46
CA LEU A 43 -10.95 -7.03 16.79
C LEU A 43 -11.92 -5.88 16.50
N TYR A 44 -11.40 -4.65 16.49
CA TYR A 44 -12.13 -3.55 15.89
C TYR A 44 -12.31 -3.80 14.38
N ARG A 45 -13.42 -3.28 13.84
CA ARG A 45 -13.65 -3.37 12.40
C ARG A 45 -12.46 -2.75 11.65
N PHE A 46 -11.82 -3.56 10.81
CA PHE A 46 -10.70 -3.12 9.99
C PHE A 46 -11.10 -1.94 9.10
N LYS A 47 -10.24 -0.93 9.06
CA LYS A 47 -10.35 0.21 8.16
C LYS A 47 -9.04 0.40 7.44
N GLN A 48 -9.09 0.32 6.12
CA GLN A 48 -7.90 0.43 5.27
C GLN A 48 -7.25 1.81 5.38
N ASN A 49 -5.91 1.84 5.23
CA ASN A 49 -5.15 3.08 5.03
C ASN A 49 -5.68 3.81 3.79
N SER A 50 -6.07 5.07 3.97
CA SER A 50 -6.72 5.83 2.91
C SER A 50 -5.84 6.05 1.69
N ASN A 51 -4.52 6.14 1.85
CA ASN A 51 -3.58 6.29 0.75
C ASN A 51 -3.42 4.99 -0.03
N LEU A 52 -3.30 3.86 0.67
CA LEU A 52 -3.26 2.55 0.04
C LEU A 52 -4.59 2.26 -0.71
N PHE A 53 -5.74 2.56 -0.09
CA PHE A 53 -7.03 2.41 -0.76
C PHE A 53 -7.10 3.26 -2.03
N TRP A 54 -6.71 4.53 -1.96
CA TRP A 54 -6.71 5.44 -3.11
C TRP A 54 -5.82 4.95 -4.27
N LEU A 55 -4.73 4.24 -3.96
CA LEU A 55 -3.83 3.66 -4.96
C LEU A 55 -4.31 2.31 -5.51
N THR A 56 -5.14 1.55 -4.79
CA THR A 56 -5.37 0.13 -5.11
C THR A 56 -6.83 -0.32 -5.09
N GLY A 57 -7.71 0.37 -4.37
CA GLY A 57 -9.08 -0.07 -4.10
C GLY A 57 -9.19 -1.29 -3.16
N ILE A 58 -8.09 -1.78 -2.62
CA ILE A 58 -8.06 -2.99 -1.80
C ILE A 58 -8.40 -2.67 -0.35
N VAL A 59 -9.33 -3.44 0.22
CA VAL A 59 -9.72 -3.37 1.64
C VAL A 59 -9.43 -4.74 2.26
N GLN A 60 -8.18 -4.97 2.58
CA GLN A 60 -7.73 -6.16 3.28
C GLN A 60 -6.52 -5.78 4.13
N GLU A 61 -6.44 -6.35 5.33
CA GLU A 61 -5.29 -6.22 6.23
C GLU A 61 -4.03 -6.86 5.62
N ASP A 62 -2.87 -6.53 6.16
CA ASP A 62 -1.57 -7.02 5.73
C ASP A 62 -1.28 -6.87 4.23
N THR A 63 -1.94 -5.89 3.62
CA THR A 63 -1.73 -5.52 2.23
C THR A 63 -0.64 -4.46 2.12
N MET A 64 0.18 -4.53 1.08
CA MET A 64 1.12 -3.48 0.72
C MET A 64 1.03 -3.20 -0.78
N VAL A 65 1.36 -1.98 -1.18
CA VAL A 65 1.65 -1.66 -2.59
C VAL A 65 3.05 -1.10 -2.70
N VAL A 66 3.80 -1.64 -3.66
CA VAL A 66 5.16 -1.20 -3.99
C VAL A 66 5.15 -0.65 -5.41
N LEU A 67 5.64 0.58 -5.57
CA LEU A 67 5.76 1.27 -6.84
C LEU A 67 7.23 1.58 -7.09
N PHE A 68 7.81 0.98 -8.11
CA PHE A 68 9.20 1.21 -8.51
C PHE A 68 9.29 1.36 -10.03
N PRO A 69 8.92 2.55 -10.59
CA PRO A 69 8.80 2.75 -12.04
C PRO A 69 10.08 2.48 -12.82
N ASP A 70 11.23 2.71 -12.21
CA ASP A 70 12.55 2.49 -12.83
C ASP A 70 13.10 1.07 -12.59
N ASN A 71 12.31 0.15 -12.03
CA ASN A 71 12.76 -1.24 -11.87
C ASN A 71 13.17 -1.83 -13.23
N PRO A 72 14.38 -2.42 -13.35
CA PRO A 72 14.86 -3.03 -14.59
C PRO A 72 13.91 -4.10 -15.14
N ASP A 73 13.29 -4.90 -14.24
CA ASP A 73 12.23 -5.85 -14.63
C ASP A 73 10.87 -5.15 -14.61
N PRO A 74 10.23 -4.95 -15.79
CA PRO A 74 8.92 -4.29 -15.87
C PRO A 74 7.83 -4.96 -15.04
N LYS A 75 7.97 -6.26 -14.75
CA LYS A 75 7.05 -7.02 -13.91
C LYS A 75 6.93 -6.44 -12.50
N TYR A 76 7.99 -5.85 -11.98
CA TYR A 76 8.07 -5.36 -10.60
C TYR A 76 7.94 -3.83 -10.47
N ARG A 77 7.50 -3.15 -11.53
CA ARG A 77 7.26 -1.69 -11.48
C ARG A 77 6.06 -1.29 -10.65
N GLU A 78 5.02 -2.13 -10.65
CA GLU A 78 3.84 -2.01 -9.79
C GLU A 78 3.55 -3.39 -9.18
N VAL A 79 3.60 -3.51 -7.87
CA VAL A 79 3.40 -4.77 -7.15
C VAL A 79 2.38 -4.57 -6.05
N LEU A 80 1.38 -5.44 -6.01
CA LEU A 80 0.47 -5.56 -4.90
C LEU A 80 0.85 -6.79 -4.07
N VAL A 81 1.05 -6.57 -2.78
CA VAL A 81 1.42 -7.63 -1.82
C VAL A 81 0.19 -8.00 -1.01
N LEU A 82 -0.09 -9.28 -0.92
CA LEU A 82 -1.23 -9.84 -0.20
C LEU A 82 -0.80 -11.02 0.68
N VAL A 83 -1.56 -11.28 1.71
CA VAL A 83 -1.45 -12.53 2.47
C VAL A 83 -1.93 -13.68 1.63
N ARG A 84 -1.15 -14.77 1.61
CA ARG A 84 -1.54 -16.00 0.90
C ARG A 84 -2.80 -16.59 1.51
N PRO A 85 -3.84 -16.86 0.72
CA PRO A 85 -5.06 -17.49 1.22
C PRO A 85 -4.77 -18.85 1.86
N ASN A 86 -5.44 -19.13 2.97
CA ASN A 86 -5.35 -20.40 3.68
C ASN A 86 -6.76 -20.84 4.11
N GLU A 87 -7.25 -21.94 3.56
CA GLU A 87 -8.63 -22.41 3.75
C GLU A 87 -8.98 -22.69 5.22
N LEU A 88 -8.01 -23.14 6.04
CA LEU A 88 -8.24 -23.39 7.45
C LEU A 88 -8.41 -22.09 8.23
N LYS A 89 -7.60 -21.07 7.94
CA LYS A 89 -7.71 -19.75 8.56
C LYS A 89 -8.96 -19.01 8.08
N GLU A 90 -9.32 -19.12 6.80
CA GLU A 90 -10.50 -18.46 6.23
C GLU A 90 -11.83 -18.90 6.87
N LYS A 91 -11.86 -20.05 7.52
CA LYS A 91 -13.04 -20.49 8.30
C LYS A 91 -13.28 -19.62 9.54
N TRP A 92 -12.23 -19.02 10.10
CA TRP A 92 -12.28 -18.22 11.31
C TRP A 92 -12.18 -16.71 11.01
N ASP A 93 -11.27 -16.34 10.11
CA ASP A 93 -10.91 -14.95 9.83
C ASP A 93 -11.69 -14.35 8.64
N GLY A 94 -12.47 -15.18 7.92
CA GLY A 94 -13.16 -14.78 6.71
C GLY A 94 -12.31 -14.94 5.45
N LYS A 95 -12.99 -14.83 4.29
CA LYS A 95 -12.40 -15.06 2.97
C LYS A 95 -11.40 -13.97 2.62
N ARG A 96 -10.19 -14.38 2.19
CA ARG A 96 -9.12 -13.52 1.67
C ARG A 96 -9.19 -13.38 0.15
N LEU A 97 -8.77 -12.22 -0.35
CA LEU A 97 -8.71 -11.96 -1.80
C LEU A 97 -7.80 -12.95 -2.51
N ARG A 98 -8.27 -13.48 -3.61
CA ARG A 98 -7.46 -14.24 -4.56
C ARG A 98 -6.72 -13.29 -5.50
N ALA A 99 -5.63 -13.78 -6.09
CA ALA A 99 -4.80 -12.95 -6.97
C ALA A 99 -5.61 -12.33 -8.13
N ASP A 100 -6.52 -13.09 -8.74
CA ASP A 100 -7.33 -12.59 -9.86
C ASP A 100 -8.38 -11.56 -9.43
N GLU A 101 -8.97 -11.72 -8.25
CA GLU A 101 -9.89 -10.74 -7.66
C GLU A 101 -9.14 -9.42 -7.41
N ALA A 102 -7.96 -9.50 -6.82
CA ALA A 102 -7.12 -8.34 -6.54
C ALA A 102 -6.66 -7.61 -7.81
N ARG A 103 -6.31 -8.36 -8.87
CA ARG A 103 -6.00 -7.79 -10.20
C ARG A 103 -7.17 -7.03 -10.78
N LYS A 104 -8.37 -7.60 -10.71
CA LYS A 104 -9.61 -6.98 -11.22
C LYS A 104 -9.95 -5.69 -10.48
N ILE A 105 -9.74 -5.66 -9.16
CA ILE A 105 -10.04 -4.48 -8.34
C ILE A 105 -9.00 -3.38 -8.59
N SER A 106 -7.71 -3.72 -8.51
CA SER A 106 -6.64 -2.72 -8.49
C SER A 106 -6.07 -2.35 -9.86
N GLY A 107 -6.26 -3.22 -10.86
CA GLY A 107 -5.56 -3.12 -12.15
C GLY A 107 -4.06 -3.45 -12.08
N ILE A 108 -3.51 -3.81 -10.92
CA ILE A 108 -2.11 -4.22 -10.77
C ILE A 108 -1.96 -5.68 -11.22
N LYS A 109 -1.08 -5.92 -12.18
CA LYS A 109 -0.86 -7.25 -12.77
C LYS A 109 -0.05 -8.18 -11.86
N THR A 110 0.95 -7.65 -11.17
CA THR A 110 1.87 -8.43 -10.35
C THR A 110 1.38 -8.50 -8.90
N ILE A 111 1.03 -9.71 -8.49
CA ILE A 111 0.70 -10.03 -7.09
C ILE A 111 1.87 -10.81 -6.50
N VAL A 112 2.35 -10.37 -5.35
CA VAL A 112 3.37 -11.06 -4.54
C VAL A 112 2.74 -11.44 -3.21
N TRP A 113 3.04 -12.64 -2.73
CA TRP A 113 2.59 -13.06 -1.41
C TRP A 113 3.52 -12.52 -0.34
N LEU A 114 2.95 -12.11 0.78
CA LEU A 114 3.68 -11.49 1.88
C LEU A 114 4.83 -12.37 2.41
N ASP A 115 4.63 -13.69 2.41
CA ASP A 115 5.64 -14.67 2.80
C ASP A 115 6.87 -14.74 1.88
N SER A 116 6.74 -14.21 0.67
CA SER A 116 7.79 -14.21 -0.36
C SER A 116 8.37 -12.81 -0.61
N LEU A 117 7.90 -11.79 0.12
CA LEU A 117 8.24 -10.41 -0.15
C LEU A 117 9.67 -10.03 0.24
N ASP A 118 10.17 -10.52 1.36
CA ASP A 118 11.39 -9.97 2.00
C ASP A 118 12.62 -10.02 1.07
N ALA A 119 12.84 -11.15 0.41
CA ALA A 119 13.96 -11.30 -0.54
C ALA A 119 13.84 -10.41 -1.77
N LEU A 120 12.62 -10.28 -2.32
CA LEU A 120 12.34 -9.41 -3.45
C LEU A 120 12.52 -7.94 -3.07
N LEU A 121 11.95 -7.54 -1.95
CA LEU A 121 12.04 -6.16 -1.47
C LEU A 121 13.47 -5.76 -1.19
N GLN A 122 14.28 -6.64 -0.60
CA GLN A 122 15.70 -6.40 -0.40
C GLN A 122 16.41 -6.09 -1.73
N THR A 123 16.16 -6.89 -2.76
CA THR A 123 16.72 -6.67 -4.09
C THR A 123 16.29 -5.32 -4.67
N TRP A 124 15.00 -4.98 -4.58
CA TRP A 124 14.49 -3.72 -5.12
C TRP A 124 15.02 -2.50 -4.38
N ILE A 125 15.16 -2.57 -3.05
CA ILE A 125 15.74 -1.49 -2.24
C ILE A 125 17.20 -1.24 -2.65
N HIS A 126 18.00 -2.28 -2.86
CA HIS A 126 19.38 -2.10 -3.28
C HIS A 126 19.54 -1.51 -4.69
N LEU A 127 18.51 -1.59 -5.53
CA LEU A 127 18.48 -0.96 -6.86
C LEU A 127 18.02 0.50 -6.81
N ALA A 128 17.31 0.92 -5.78
CA ALA A 128 16.74 2.25 -5.67
C ALA A 128 17.67 3.20 -4.91
N ASP A 129 17.71 4.47 -5.32
CA ASP A 129 18.43 5.53 -4.59
C ASP A 129 17.55 6.17 -3.51
N ASN A 130 16.26 6.29 -3.79
CA ASN A 130 15.30 6.98 -2.94
C ASN A 130 14.19 6.05 -2.50
N ILE A 131 13.79 6.14 -1.22
CA ILE A 131 12.70 5.37 -0.64
C ILE A 131 11.60 6.32 -0.17
N TYR A 132 10.44 6.30 -0.85
CA TYR A 132 9.25 7.00 -0.41
C TYR A 132 8.48 6.15 0.59
N LEU A 133 8.32 6.66 1.81
CA LEU A 133 7.54 6.02 2.86
C LEU A 133 6.29 6.86 3.17
N ASN A 134 5.20 6.14 3.42
CA ASN A 134 3.94 6.73 3.79
C ASN A 134 3.87 6.86 5.31
N THR A 135 3.74 8.09 5.82
CA THR A 135 3.48 8.35 7.24
C THR A 135 2.30 9.30 7.36
N ASN A 136 1.53 9.18 8.43
CA ASN A 136 0.45 10.13 8.70
C ASN A 136 1.05 11.43 9.25
N GLU A 137 1.02 12.49 8.45
CA GLU A 137 1.55 13.81 8.78
C GLU A 137 0.43 14.81 9.10
N ASN A 138 -0.57 14.38 9.86
CA ASN A 138 -1.65 15.27 10.28
C ASN A 138 -1.25 15.98 11.58
N ASP A 139 -1.12 17.30 11.50
CA ASP A 139 -0.75 18.19 12.60
C ASP A 139 -1.88 18.41 13.62
N ARG A 140 -3.13 18.05 13.30
CA ARG A 140 -4.28 18.22 14.21
C ARG A 140 -4.36 17.17 15.32
N LYS A 141 -3.70 16.00 15.16
CA LYS A 141 -3.68 14.93 16.17
C LYS A 141 -2.33 14.23 16.19
N ALA A 142 -1.70 14.24 17.37
CA ALA A 142 -0.55 13.37 17.62
C ALA A 142 -0.99 11.91 17.64
N ASN A 143 -0.18 11.04 17.04
CA ASN A 143 -0.38 9.59 17.15
C ASN A 143 0.12 9.13 18.53
N LEU A 144 -0.81 8.73 19.39
CA LEU A 144 -0.48 8.20 20.72
C LEU A 144 0.09 6.77 20.64
N VAL A 145 -0.21 6.05 19.55
CA VAL A 145 0.25 4.68 19.31
C VAL A 145 1.06 4.66 18.01
N PRO A 146 2.25 4.04 17.99
CA PRO A 146 3.03 3.88 16.77
C PRO A 146 2.29 2.96 15.79
N VAL A 147 1.61 3.58 14.81
CA VAL A 147 0.90 2.87 13.74
C VAL A 147 1.89 2.18 12.79
N ARG A 148 1.40 1.22 12.00
CA ARG A 148 2.20 0.38 11.11
C ARG A 148 3.18 1.17 10.24
N ASP A 149 2.75 2.24 9.61
CA ASP A 149 3.60 3.05 8.74
C ASP A 149 4.81 3.65 9.49
N TYR A 150 4.65 4.08 10.76
CA TYR A 150 5.76 4.58 11.56
C TYR A 150 6.73 3.48 11.95
N ARG A 151 6.22 2.33 12.43
CA ARG A 151 7.07 1.17 12.76
C ARG A 151 7.83 0.69 11.53
N TYR A 152 7.16 0.65 10.38
CA TYR A 152 7.77 0.26 9.12
C TYR A 152 8.86 1.24 8.68
N ALA A 153 8.63 2.55 8.80
CA ALA A 153 9.61 3.57 8.48
C ALA A 153 10.87 3.46 9.37
N GLU A 154 10.68 3.14 10.64
CA GLU A 154 11.76 2.89 11.59
C GLU A 154 12.59 1.65 11.20
N GLN A 155 11.93 0.52 10.92
CA GLN A 155 12.58 -0.70 10.45
C GLN A 155 13.37 -0.49 9.15
N MET A 156 12.80 0.24 8.19
CA MET A 156 13.48 0.54 6.93
C MET A 156 14.74 1.37 7.16
N ARG A 157 14.69 2.39 8.01
CA ARG A 157 15.86 3.21 8.35
C ARG A 157 16.95 2.44 9.07
N GLN A 158 16.59 1.51 9.94
CA GLN A 158 17.55 0.64 10.62
C GLN A 158 18.21 -0.34 9.65
N ARG A 159 17.41 -0.93 8.74
CA ARG A 159 17.89 -1.94 7.79
C ARG A 159 18.69 -1.34 6.62
N TYR A 160 18.32 -0.14 6.18
CA TYR A 160 18.89 0.54 5.01
C TYR A 160 19.29 2.00 5.32
N PRO A 161 20.25 2.24 6.23
CA PRO A 161 20.49 3.57 6.78
C PRO A 161 21.09 4.59 5.80
N LEU A 162 21.63 4.14 4.67
CA LEU A 162 22.32 5.00 3.71
C LEU A 162 21.47 5.41 2.50
N HIS A 163 20.18 5.03 2.46
CA HIS A 163 19.26 5.44 1.40
C HIS A 163 18.68 6.84 1.67
N ASN A 164 18.24 7.50 0.61
CA ASN A 164 17.55 8.79 0.70
C ASN A 164 16.06 8.57 1.00
N TYR A 165 15.61 8.92 2.19
CA TYR A 165 14.21 8.79 2.58
C TYR A 165 13.39 10.00 2.18
N LYS A 166 12.24 9.78 1.53
CA LYS A 166 11.33 10.79 1.03
C LYS A 166 9.93 10.62 1.63
N ARG A 167 9.20 11.71 1.74
CA ARG A 167 7.86 11.76 2.33
C ARG A 167 6.80 11.56 1.24
N ALA A 168 6.16 10.40 1.18
CA ALA A 168 5.04 10.15 0.29
C ALA A 168 3.82 11.02 0.64
N ALA A 169 3.64 11.37 1.91
CA ALA A 169 2.52 12.16 2.40
C ALA A 169 2.36 13.52 1.70
N ARG A 170 3.45 14.21 1.33
CA ARG A 170 3.36 15.48 0.59
C ARG A 170 2.68 15.29 -0.77
N ILE A 171 3.15 14.30 -1.53
CA ILE A 171 2.59 13.99 -2.85
C ILE A 171 1.12 13.57 -2.71
N MET A 172 0.82 12.69 -1.75
CA MET A 172 -0.53 12.20 -1.52
C MET A 172 -1.50 13.31 -1.12
N LYS A 173 -1.07 14.25 -0.26
CA LYS A 173 -1.88 15.40 0.14
C LYS A 173 -2.29 16.25 -1.07
N ASP A 174 -1.33 16.58 -1.93
CA ASP A 174 -1.58 17.42 -3.11
C ASP A 174 -2.49 16.71 -4.12
N LEU A 175 -2.25 15.43 -4.38
CA LEU A 175 -3.02 14.67 -5.36
C LEU A 175 -4.45 14.39 -4.91
N ARG A 176 -4.67 14.14 -3.62
CA ARG A 176 -5.99 13.84 -3.06
C ARG A 176 -6.82 15.09 -2.74
N ALA A 177 -6.22 16.28 -2.77
CA ALA A 177 -6.93 17.54 -2.60
C ALA A 177 -7.84 17.87 -3.81
N ILE A 178 -7.54 17.31 -4.97
CA ILE A 178 -8.28 17.56 -6.22
C ILE A 178 -8.79 16.22 -6.75
N MET A 179 -10.11 16.07 -6.75
CA MET A 179 -10.79 14.89 -7.32
C MET A 179 -10.71 14.91 -8.85
N THR A 180 -10.49 13.74 -9.42
CA THR A 180 -10.61 13.53 -10.88
C THR A 180 -12.08 13.43 -11.29
N ALA A 181 -12.39 13.61 -12.58
CA ALA A 181 -13.76 13.42 -13.07
C ALA A 181 -14.33 12.05 -12.70
N LYS A 182 -13.54 10.98 -12.87
CA LYS A 182 -13.94 9.61 -12.49
C LYS A 182 -14.20 9.43 -10.98
N GLU A 183 -13.48 10.15 -10.12
CA GLU A 183 -13.71 10.12 -8.67
C GLU A 183 -14.99 10.88 -8.26
N ILE A 184 -15.45 11.81 -9.08
CA ILE A 184 -16.70 12.57 -8.85
C ILE A 184 -17.92 11.75 -9.25
N GLU A 185 -17.78 10.82 -10.23
CA GLU A 185 -18.86 9.97 -10.72
C GLU A 185 -19.23 8.82 -9.76
N VAL A 186 -18.45 8.60 -8.69
CA VAL A 186 -18.62 7.55 -7.67
C VAL A 186 -19.37 8.09 -6.45
#